data_e958de70524543f108618417afae3674
#
_entry.id   e958de70524543f108618417afae3674
#
_cell.length_a   1.000
_cell.length_b   1.000
_cell.length_c   1.000
_cell.angle_alpha   90.00
_cell.angle_beta   90.00
_cell.angle_gamma   90.00
#
_symmetry.space_group_name_H-M   'P 1'
#
loop_
_entity.id
_entity.type
_entity.pdbx_description
1 polymer ?
#
loop_
_entity_poly.entity_id
_entity_poly.type
_entity_poly.pdbx_seq_one_letter_code
_entity_poly.pdbx_strand_id
1 'polypeptide(L)'
;SPAYKAGIKVGDIILKVDGESYEGKSGSDISNYVKNSGKDKVILTIKRDDKEEDITVNLSKVDIPYVSGEILEKDGKKIGYIDISLFSSNSYKQFKNKLDKLEKDNIDGLIIDVRDNSGGYLTSVTDICNLFLEKGKVIYQLEDSKGKVLKKDTTKEKRSYDIVVLINGASASASEILASTIKE
;
A
#
# COMPACT_ATOMS: atom_id res chain seq x y z
N SER A 1 -8.09 5.03 -12.66
CA SER A 1 -7.13 4.17 -13.40
C SER A 1 -7.18 4.50 -14.90
N PRO A 2 -6.15 4.15 -15.69
CA PRO A 2 -6.16 4.27 -17.15
C PRO A 2 -7.35 3.58 -17.82
N ALA A 3 -7.67 2.35 -17.40
CA ALA A 3 -8.80 1.61 -17.92
C ALA A 3 -10.14 2.35 -17.71
N TYR A 4 -10.36 2.89 -16.50
CA TYR A 4 -11.57 3.68 -16.21
C TYR A 4 -11.66 4.95 -17.09
N LYS A 5 -10.53 5.65 -17.27
CA LYS A 5 -10.48 6.84 -18.13
C LYS A 5 -10.76 6.52 -19.61
N ALA A 6 -10.41 5.33 -20.05
CA ALA A 6 -10.69 4.83 -21.38
C ALA A 6 -12.14 4.37 -21.58
N GLY A 7 -12.93 4.29 -20.51
CA GLY A 7 -14.34 3.88 -20.57
C GLY A 7 -14.63 2.41 -20.24
N ILE A 8 -13.63 1.68 -19.75
CA ILE A 8 -13.85 0.32 -19.20
C ILE A 8 -14.69 0.42 -17.93
N LYS A 9 -15.68 -0.45 -17.80
CA LYS A 9 -16.65 -0.50 -16.70
C LYS A 9 -16.59 -1.82 -15.96
N VAL A 10 -17.13 -1.84 -14.76
CA VAL A 10 -17.36 -3.09 -14.04
C VAL A 10 -18.42 -3.90 -14.79
N GLY A 11 -18.14 -5.19 -14.99
CA GLY A 11 -18.98 -6.10 -15.75
C GLY A 11 -18.53 -6.31 -17.21
N ASP A 12 -17.61 -5.51 -17.74
CA ASP A 12 -17.01 -5.76 -19.05
C ASP A 12 -16.20 -7.06 -19.03
N ILE A 13 -16.35 -7.87 -20.06
CA ILE A 13 -15.60 -9.11 -20.26
C ILE A 13 -14.53 -8.84 -21.30
N ILE A 14 -13.25 -9.00 -20.95
CA ILE A 14 -12.14 -8.84 -21.89
C ILE A 14 -12.03 -10.11 -22.75
N LEU A 15 -12.21 -9.99 -24.05
CA LEU A 15 -12.08 -11.07 -25.03
C LEU A 15 -10.70 -11.11 -25.66
N LYS A 16 -10.14 -9.94 -26.05
CA LYS A 16 -8.85 -9.84 -26.72
C LYS A 16 -8.01 -8.71 -26.16
N VAL A 17 -6.71 -8.86 -26.26
CA VAL A 17 -5.73 -7.80 -25.98
C VAL A 17 -4.81 -7.66 -27.17
N ASP A 18 -4.78 -6.48 -27.81
CA ASP A 18 -4.05 -6.19 -29.05
C ASP A 18 -4.34 -7.21 -30.17
N GLY A 19 -5.58 -7.68 -30.26
CA GLY A 19 -6.05 -8.65 -31.26
C GLY A 19 -5.84 -10.12 -30.90
N GLU A 20 -5.06 -10.44 -29.85
CA GLU A 20 -4.88 -11.82 -29.37
C GLU A 20 -5.98 -12.22 -28.41
N SER A 21 -6.52 -13.45 -28.54
CA SER A 21 -7.56 -13.95 -27.67
C SER A 21 -7.08 -14.19 -26.23
N TYR A 22 -7.86 -13.68 -25.30
CA TYR A 22 -7.67 -13.88 -23.84
C TYR A 22 -8.87 -14.58 -23.20
N GLU A 23 -9.76 -15.15 -24.00
CA GLU A 23 -10.86 -15.96 -23.48
C GLU A 23 -10.33 -17.14 -22.66
N GLY A 24 -10.90 -17.34 -21.47
CA GLY A 24 -10.48 -18.40 -20.54
C GLY A 24 -9.15 -18.16 -19.83
N LYS A 25 -8.42 -17.10 -20.14
CA LYS A 25 -7.20 -16.71 -19.41
C LYS A 25 -7.54 -15.90 -18.16
N SER A 26 -6.64 -15.92 -17.19
CA SER A 26 -6.82 -15.18 -15.94
C SER A 26 -6.57 -13.68 -16.11
N GLY A 27 -7.10 -12.85 -15.22
CA GLY A 27 -6.76 -11.43 -15.16
C GLY A 27 -5.26 -11.17 -14.92
N SER A 28 -4.56 -12.14 -14.30
CA SER A 28 -3.11 -12.10 -14.13
C SER A 28 -2.37 -12.20 -15.46
N ASP A 29 -2.86 -13.02 -16.39
CA ASP A 29 -2.24 -13.17 -17.72
C ASP A 29 -2.33 -11.86 -18.50
N ILE A 30 -3.49 -11.20 -18.46
CA ILE A 30 -3.69 -9.87 -19.06
C ILE A 30 -2.77 -8.85 -18.41
N SER A 31 -2.70 -8.82 -17.09
CA SER A 31 -1.83 -7.89 -16.34
C SER A 31 -0.36 -8.10 -16.67
N ASN A 32 0.09 -9.35 -16.80
CA ASN A 32 1.46 -9.68 -17.15
C ASN A 32 1.79 -9.27 -18.58
N TYR A 33 0.87 -9.52 -19.54
CA TYR A 33 1.04 -9.04 -20.90
C TYR A 33 1.23 -7.53 -20.94
N VAL A 34 0.31 -6.78 -20.33
CA VAL A 34 0.35 -5.31 -20.28
C VAL A 34 1.65 -4.79 -19.67
N LYS A 35 2.09 -5.38 -18.54
CA LYS A 35 3.35 -4.98 -17.85
C LYS A 35 4.59 -5.23 -18.69
N ASN A 36 4.61 -6.34 -19.45
CA ASN A 36 5.79 -6.79 -20.18
C ASN A 36 5.80 -6.31 -21.64
N SER A 37 4.70 -5.74 -22.13
CA SER A 37 4.56 -5.31 -23.53
C SER A 37 5.49 -4.16 -23.92
N GLY A 38 5.93 -3.35 -22.94
CA GLY A 38 6.71 -2.13 -23.22
C GLY A 38 5.97 -1.06 -24.02
N LYS A 39 4.64 -1.22 -24.21
CA LYS A 39 3.81 -0.32 -25.01
C LYS A 39 3.28 0.85 -24.16
N ASP A 40 2.99 1.97 -24.80
CA ASP A 40 2.31 3.11 -24.16
C ASP A 40 0.78 2.99 -24.19
N LYS A 41 0.26 2.08 -25.01
CA LYS A 41 -1.18 1.81 -25.13
C LYS A 41 -1.42 0.34 -25.51
N VAL A 42 -2.60 -0.16 -25.14
CA VAL A 42 -3.14 -1.46 -25.57
C VAL A 42 -4.57 -1.29 -26.05
N ILE A 43 -5.00 -2.15 -26.96
CA ILE A 43 -6.37 -2.25 -27.42
C ILE A 43 -7.01 -3.43 -26.72
N LEU A 44 -8.09 -3.17 -25.98
CA LEU A 44 -8.90 -4.22 -25.34
C LEU A 44 -10.17 -4.39 -26.14
N THR A 45 -10.39 -5.60 -26.70
CA THR A 45 -11.70 -5.99 -27.21
C THR A 45 -12.50 -6.49 -26.04
N ILE A 46 -13.57 -5.81 -25.70
CA ILE A 46 -14.46 -6.16 -24.59
C ILE A 46 -15.85 -6.59 -25.09
N LYS A 47 -16.53 -7.40 -24.30
CA LYS A 47 -17.95 -7.65 -24.45
C LYS A 47 -18.72 -6.91 -23.36
N ARG A 48 -19.65 -6.05 -23.78
CA ARG A 48 -20.59 -5.30 -22.93
C ARG A 48 -21.99 -5.39 -23.54
N ASP A 49 -22.99 -5.75 -22.74
CA ASP A 49 -24.39 -5.86 -23.19
C ASP A 49 -24.55 -6.65 -24.52
N ASP A 50 -23.85 -7.80 -24.61
CA ASP A 50 -23.78 -8.68 -25.78
C ASP A 50 -23.15 -8.07 -27.05
N LYS A 51 -22.53 -6.91 -26.94
CA LYS A 51 -21.79 -6.26 -28.05
C LYS A 51 -20.29 -6.29 -27.78
N GLU A 52 -19.53 -6.52 -28.84
CA GLU A 52 -18.07 -6.36 -28.82
C GLU A 52 -17.69 -4.94 -29.21
N GLU A 53 -16.76 -4.37 -28.48
CA GLU A 53 -16.17 -3.07 -28.82
C GLU A 53 -14.67 -3.05 -28.51
N ASP A 54 -13.91 -2.34 -29.34
CA ASP A 54 -12.49 -2.12 -29.10
C ASP A 54 -12.28 -0.80 -28.35
N ILE A 55 -11.60 -0.88 -27.22
CA ILE A 55 -11.27 0.27 -26.38
C ILE A 55 -9.76 0.42 -26.29
N THR A 56 -9.25 1.56 -26.75
CA THR A 56 -7.83 1.89 -26.60
C THR A 56 -7.57 2.43 -25.19
N VAL A 57 -6.73 1.74 -24.45
CA VAL A 57 -6.29 2.14 -23.11
C VAL A 57 -4.86 2.69 -23.20
N ASN A 58 -4.68 3.97 -22.94
CA ASN A 58 -3.36 4.56 -22.77
C ASN A 58 -2.79 4.12 -21.41
N LEU A 59 -1.65 3.44 -21.45
CA LEU A 59 -1.00 2.91 -20.24
C LEU A 59 -0.30 4.04 -19.49
N SER A 60 -0.37 4.00 -18.19
CA SER A 60 0.40 4.87 -17.33
C SER A 60 0.70 4.17 -16.00
N LYS A 61 1.76 4.60 -15.34
CA LYS A 61 2.06 4.13 -13.99
C LYS A 61 0.92 4.50 -13.06
N VAL A 62 0.31 3.51 -12.43
CA VAL A 62 -0.79 3.70 -11.48
C VAL A 62 -0.22 3.64 -10.07
N ASP A 63 -0.45 4.68 -9.32
CA ASP A 63 -0.17 4.72 -7.89
C ASP A 63 -1.39 4.19 -7.12
N ILE A 64 -1.33 2.93 -6.73
CA ILE A 64 -2.42 2.31 -5.96
C ILE A 64 -2.39 2.86 -4.54
N PRO A 65 -3.50 3.45 -4.03
CA PRO A 65 -3.56 3.97 -2.68
C PRO A 65 -3.69 2.82 -1.67
N TYR A 66 -2.57 2.39 -1.08
CA TYR A 66 -2.54 1.41 0.00
C TYR A 66 -2.60 2.03 1.39
N VAL A 67 -2.58 3.35 1.48
CA VAL A 67 -2.64 4.09 2.74
C VAL A 67 -3.73 5.15 2.66
N SER A 68 -4.70 5.05 3.56
CA SER A 68 -5.71 6.08 3.78
C SER A 68 -5.49 6.79 5.12
N GLY A 69 -6.14 7.92 5.36
CA GLY A 69 -6.01 8.62 6.63
C GLY A 69 -7.02 9.74 6.77
N GLU A 70 -7.53 9.87 8.01
CA GLU A 70 -8.54 10.85 8.41
C GLU A 70 -8.32 11.30 9.85
N ILE A 71 -9.05 12.34 10.28
CA ILE A 71 -9.09 12.80 11.66
C ILE A 71 -10.37 12.29 12.30
N LEU A 72 -10.24 11.67 13.47
CA LEU A 72 -11.35 11.30 14.34
C LEU A 72 -11.42 12.32 15.47
N GLU A 73 -12.55 12.99 15.63
CA GLU A 73 -12.76 13.95 16.72
C GLU A 73 -13.67 13.34 17.80
N LYS A 74 -13.21 13.37 19.05
CA LYS A 74 -13.98 12.93 20.21
C LYS A 74 -13.56 13.70 21.45
N ASP A 75 -14.54 14.20 22.17
CA ASP A 75 -14.34 14.90 23.46
C ASP A 75 -13.30 16.05 23.38
N GLY A 76 -13.32 16.78 22.27
CA GLY A 76 -12.39 17.90 22.00
C GLY A 76 -10.98 17.47 21.61
N LYS A 77 -10.69 16.18 21.48
CA LYS A 77 -9.41 15.64 21.00
C LYS A 77 -9.47 15.26 19.55
N LYS A 78 -8.35 15.45 18.86
CA LYS A 78 -8.14 15.08 17.47
C LYS A 78 -7.21 13.87 17.38
N ILE A 79 -7.73 12.75 16.96
CA ILE A 79 -6.95 11.52 16.77
C ILE A 79 -6.73 11.31 15.28
N GLY A 80 -5.48 11.28 14.85
CA GLY A 80 -5.12 10.84 13.50
C GLY A 80 -5.40 9.35 13.37
N TYR A 81 -6.08 8.96 12.29
CA TYR A 81 -6.29 7.55 11.93
C TYR A 81 -5.66 7.30 10.57
N ILE A 82 -4.75 6.31 10.49
CA ILE A 82 -4.11 5.89 9.24
C ILE A 82 -4.31 4.39 9.08
N ASP A 83 -4.97 4.00 8.00
CA ASP A 83 -5.08 2.60 7.56
C ASP A 83 -3.98 2.28 6.55
N ILE A 84 -3.36 1.11 6.70
CA ILE A 84 -2.37 0.56 5.76
C ILE A 84 -2.87 -0.81 5.32
N SER A 85 -3.40 -0.93 4.11
CA SER A 85 -3.91 -2.19 3.57
C SER A 85 -2.81 -3.13 3.05
N LEU A 86 -1.64 -2.60 2.67
CA LEU A 86 -0.47 -3.37 2.24
C LEU A 86 0.81 -2.54 2.38
N PHE A 87 1.92 -3.19 2.77
CA PHE A 87 3.25 -2.56 2.71
C PHE A 87 3.86 -2.72 1.31
N SER A 88 3.44 -1.88 0.37
CA SER A 88 4.03 -1.77 -0.98
C SER A 88 5.33 -0.94 -0.96
N SER A 89 6.07 -0.93 -2.06
CA SER A 89 7.26 -0.07 -2.22
C SER A 89 6.97 1.43 -2.08
N ASN A 90 5.69 1.83 -2.15
CA ASN A 90 5.23 3.21 -2.10
C ASN A 90 4.50 3.56 -0.78
N SER A 91 4.24 2.58 0.08
CA SER A 91 3.44 2.78 1.29
C SER A 91 4.08 3.75 2.27
N TYR A 92 5.41 3.75 2.42
CA TYR A 92 6.10 4.76 3.24
C TYR A 92 5.84 6.19 2.77
N LYS A 93 5.94 6.45 1.46
CA LYS A 93 5.67 7.77 0.89
C LYS A 93 4.22 8.19 1.11
N GLN A 94 3.28 7.26 0.89
CA GLN A 94 1.86 7.52 1.11
C GLN A 94 1.57 7.79 2.59
N PHE A 95 2.12 6.96 3.48
CA PHE A 95 1.99 7.12 4.94
C PHE A 95 2.52 8.47 5.41
N LYS A 96 3.75 8.81 5.02
CA LYS A 96 4.35 10.09 5.38
C LYS A 96 3.53 11.28 4.92
N ASN A 97 3.01 11.24 3.69
CA ASN A 97 2.14 12.30 3.16
C ASN A 97 0.84 12.45 3.95
N LYS A 98 0.26 11.34 4.43
CA LYS A 98 -0.94 11.36 5.27
C LYS A 98 -0.60 11.89 6.66
N LEU A 99 0.45 11.36 7.27
CA LEU A 99 0.91 11.78 8.60
C LEU A 99 1.22 13.27 8.63
N ASP A 100 1.98 13.78 7.66
CA ASP A 100 2.33 15.21 7.58
C ASP A 100 1.10 16.13 7.47
N LYS A 101 0.00 15.64 6.89
CA LYS A 101 -1.28 16.37 6.85
C LYS A 101 -1.97 16.36 8.20
N LEU A 102 -2.08 15.18 8.82
CA LEU A 102 -2.70 15.04 10.14
C LEU A 102 -1.96 15.86 11.21
N GLU A 103 -0.62 15.84 11.18
CA GLU A 103 0.20 16.62 12.12
C GLU A 103 0.01 18.15 11.97
N LYS A 104 -0.29 18.66 10.76
CA LYS A 104 -0.65 20.08 10.57
C LYS A 104 -1.95 20.47 11.27
N ASP A 105 -2.85 19.52 11.47
CA ASP A 105 -4.11 19.75 12.17
C ASP A 105 -3.98 19.59 13.69
N ASN A 106 -2.73 19.43 14.21
CA ASN A 106 -2.38 19.28 15.63
C ASN A 106 -3.12 18.12 16.30
N ILE A 107 -2.86 16.89 15.84
CA ILE A 107 -3.41 15.68 16.43
C ILE A 107 -2.86 15.43 17.84
N ASP A 108 -3.72 14.96 18.75
CA ASP A 108 -3.38 14.57 20.12
C ASP A 108 -2.87 13.12 20.24
N GLY A 109 -3.12 12.31 19.24
CA GLY A 109 -2.71 10.90 19.17
C GLY A 109 -2.84 10.33 17.76
N LEU A 110 -2.27 9.15 17.53
CA LEU A 110 -2.32 8.46 16.25
C LEU A 110 -2.75 7.01 16.41
N ILE A 111 -3.69 6.58 15.59
CA ILE A 111 -4.04 5.17 15.40
C ILE A 111 -3.49 4.74 14.04
N ILE A 112 -2.71 3.66 14.02
CA ILE A 112 -2.26 2.99 12.79
C ILE A 112 -2.97 1.65 12.71
N ASP A 113 -3.80 1.47 11.69
CA ASP A 113 -4.57 0.25 11.49
C ASP A 113 -3.91 -0.62 10.43
N VAL A 114 -3.51 -1.83 10.83
CA VAL A 114 -2.96 -2.87 9.94
C VAL A 114 -3.76 -4.17 10.08
N ARG A 115 -5.02 -4.09 10.47
CA ARG A 115 -5.92 -5.24 10.41
C ARG A 115 -6.10 -5.68 8.97
N ASP A 116 -6.16 -6.99 8.75
CA ASP A 116 -6.25 -7.62 7.42
C ASP A 116 -5.05 -7.33 6.48
N ASN A 117 -3.96 -6.76 7.01
CA ASN A 117 -2.74 -6.50 6.26
C ASN A 117 -1.75 -7.66 6.43
N SER A 118 -1.55 -8.45 5.39
CA SER A 118 -0.64 -9.60 5.37
C SER A 118 0.86 -9.25 5.33
N GLY A 119 1.20 -7.94 5.40
CA GLY A 119 2.59 -7.48 5.39
C GLY A 119 3.03 -6.85 4.08
N GLY A 120 4.23 -7.18 3.62
CA GLY A 120 4.81 -6.66 2.39
C GLY A 120 6.27 -6.25 2.51
N TYR A 121 6.66 -5.13 1.91
CA TYR A 121 8.06 -4.70 1.84
C TYR A 121 8.63 -4.30 3.20
N LEU A 122 9.70 -5.00 3.63
CA LEU A 122 10.44 -4.72 4.87
C LEU A 122 10.95 -3.28 4.93
N THR A 123 11.44 -2.75 3.82
CA THR A 123 11.92 -1.36 3.75
C THR A 123 10.83 -0.36 4.07
N SER A 124 9.60 -0.58 3.58
CA SER A 124 8.46 0.30 3.85
C SER A 124 8.10 0.35 5.33
N VAL A 125 7.99 -0.81 6.00
CA VAL A 125 7.64 -0.83 7.42
C VAL A 125 8.75 -0.24 8.28
N THR A 126 10.02 -0.54 7.98
CA THR A 126 11.15 0.02 8.76
C THR A 126 11.27 1.52 8.62
N ASP A 127 10.99 2.07 7.44
CA ASP A 127 10.98 3.52 7.23
C ASP A 127 9.81 4.20 7.95
N ILE A 128 8.65 3.52 8.06
CA ILE A 128 7.52 3.99 8.89
C ILE A 128 7.88 3.94 10.38
N CYS A 129 8.40 2.81 10.88
CA CYS A 129 8.83 2.70 12.29
C CYS A 129 9.86 3.78 12.66
N ASN A 130 10.78 4.09 11.74
CA ASN A 130 11.81 5.12 11.94
C ASN A 130 11.22 6.54 12.13
N LEU A 131 9.95 6.77 11.82
CA LEU A 131 9.29 8.05 12.08
C LEU A 131 8.92 8.25 13.56
N PHE A 132 8.83 7.19 14.35
CA PHE A 132 8.22 7.21 15.69
C PHE A 132 9.16 6.85 16.82
N LEU A 133 10.28 6.22 16.54
CA LEU A 133 11.17 5.72 17.57
C LEU A 133 12.34 6.68 17.83
N GLU A 134 12.79 6.67 19.07
CA GLU A 134 13.99 7.39 19.48
C GLU A 134 15.22 6.91 18.71
N LYS A 135 16.19 7.81 18.54
CA LYS A 135 17.45 7.50 17.89
C LYS A 135 18.19 6.35 18.60
N GLY A 136 18.68 5.41 17.82
CA GLY A 136 19.46 4.27 18.30
C GLY A 136 18.62 3.07 18.73
N LYS A 137 17.28 3.15 18.74
CA LYS A 137 16.42 1.96 18.95
C LYS A 137 16.50 1.03 17.77
N VAL A 138 16.47 -0.27 18.06
CA VAL A 138 16.47 -1.33 17.03
C VAL A 138 15.09 -1.51 16.47
N ILE A 139 14.93 -1.45 15.15
CA ILE A 139 13.66 -1.74 14.47
C ILE A 139 13.54 -3.25 14.24
N TYR A 140 14.59 -3.86 13.72
CA TYR A 140 14.66 -5.30 13.51
C TYR A 140 16.11 -5.79 13.48
N GLN A 141 16.25 -7.09 13.71
CA GLN A 141 17.52 -7.81 13.57
C GLN A 141 17.28 -9.08 12.75
N LEU A 142 18.13 -9.33 11.78
CA LEU A 142 18.15 -10.56 10.99
C LEU A 142 19.47 -11.27 11.26
N GLU A 143 19.42 -12.57 11.45
CA GLU A 143 20.61 -13.42 11.59
C GLU A 143 20.61 -14.44 10.44
N ASP A 144 21.73 -14.56 9.74
CA ASP A 144 21.89 -15.58 8.71
C ASP A 144 22.32 -16.91 9.33
N SER A 145 22.35 -17.98 8.51
CA SER A 145 22.74 -19.33 8.96
C SER A 145 24.19 -19.45 9.47
N LYS A 146 24.99 -18.40 9.32
CA LYS A 146 26.39 -18.33 9.80
C LYS A 146 26.53 -17.43 11.04
N GLY A 147 25.42 -16.96 11.61
CA GLY A 147 25.40 -16.10 12.79
C GLY A 147 25.73 -14.65 12.48
N LYS A 148 25.76 -14.23 11.20
CA LYS A 148 25.94 -12.83 10.84
C LYS A 148 24.64 -12.07 11.06
N VAL A 149 24.71 -11.06 11.90
CA VAL A 149 23.59 -10.20 12.27
C VAL A 149 23.54 -8.96 11.38
N LEU A 150 22.38 -8.73 10.76
CA LEU A 150 22.00 -7.46 10.14
C LEU A 150 21.00 -6.77 11.05
N LYS A 151 21.30 -5.55 11.42
CA LYS A 151 20.50 -4.74 12.35
C LYS A 151 20.16 -3.41 11.70
N LYS A 152 18.91 -2.95 11.87
CA LYS A 152 18.53 -1.58 11.47
C LYS A 152 18.11 -0.79 12.70
N ASP A 153 18.81 0.30 12.94
CA ASP A 153 18.56 1.25 14.02
C ASP A 153 17.82 2.49 13.52
N THR A 154 17.13 3.15 14.44
CA THR A 154 16.46 4.42 14.17
C THR A 154 17.44 5.60 14.09
N THR A 155 17.07 6.60 13.31
CA THR A 155 17.88 7.82 13.13
C THR A 155 17.13 9.11 13.51
N LYS A 156 15.87 9.00 13.92
CA LYS A 156 14.95 10.12 14.17
C LYS A 156 14.62 10.28 15.65
N GLU A 157 14.10 11.43 16.00
CA GLU A 157 13.56 11.69 17.33
C GLU A 157 12.12 11.19 17.41
N LYS A 158 11.74 10.74 18.62
CA LYS A 158 10.38 10.28 18.93
C LYS A 158 9.38 11.44 18.83
N ARG A 159 8.19 11.16 18.35
CA ARG A 159 7.05 12.07 18.40
C ARG A 159 6.45 12.15 19.80
N SER A 160 5.83 13.28 20.13
CA SER A 160 5.34 13.57 21.48
C SER A 160 3.95 13.03 21.79
N TYR A 161 3.18 12.59 20.78
CA TYR A 161 1.84 12.05 20.99
C TYR A 161 1.85 10.51 21.08
N ASP A 162 0.82 9.97 21.71
CA ASP A 162 0.66 8.52 21.87
C ASP A 162 0.26 7.86 20.54
N ILE A 163 0.72 6.62 20.37
CA ILE A 163 0.46 5.82 19.16
C ILE A 163 -0.14 4.49 19.56
N VAL A 164 -1.21 4.11 18.87
CA VAL A 164 -1.85 2.80 18.98
C VAL A 164 -1.81 2.09 17.64
N VAL A 165 -1.42 0.82 17.63
CA VAL A 165 -1.45 -0.02 16.43
C VAL A 165 -2.57 -1.04 16.58
N LEU A 166 -3.50 -1.08 15.61
CA LEU A 166 -4.58 -2.06 15.55
C LEU A 166 -4.13 -3.24 14.66
N ILE A 167 -4.25 -4.44 15.22
CA ILE A 167 -3.93 -5.70 14.54
C ILE A 167 -5.09 -6.68 14.69
N ASN A 168 -5.14 -7.71 13.85
CA ASN A 168 -6.03 -8.85 13.99
C ASN A 168 -5.34 -10.16 13.53
N GLY A 169 -6.07 -11.26 13.49
CA GLY A 169 -5.53 -12.58 13.11
C GLY A 169 -5.04 -12.68 11.66
N ALA A 170 -5.34 -11.71 10.81
CA ALA A 170 -4.85 -11.64 9.42
C ALA A 170 -3.65 -10.69 9.26
N SER A 171 -3.28 -9.95 10.31
CA SER A 171 -2.06 -9.12 10.33
C SER A 171 -0.83 -10.03 10.40
N ALA A 172 0.11 -9.89 9.44
CA ALA A 172 1.27 -10.77 9.37
C ALA A 172 2.54 -10.03 8.93
N SER A 173 3.72 -10.64 9.14
CA SER A 173 5.01 -10.18 8.61
C SER A 173 5.31 -8.71 8.96
N ALA A 174 5.36 -7.80 7.97
CA ALA A 174 5.63 -6.37 8.19
C ALA A 174 4.65 -5.72 9.18
N SER A 175 3.39 -6.15 9.24
CA SER A 175 2.41 -5.67 10.21
C SER A 175 2.79 -6.04 11.65
N GLU A 176 3.35 -7.23 11.85
CA GLU A 176 3.83 -7.69 13.16
C GLU A 176 5.09 -6.92 13.58
N ILE A 177 5.99 -6.62 12.63
CA ILE A 177 7.16 -5.76 12.89
C ILE A 177 6.70 -4.38 13.36
N LEU A 178 5.74 -3.75 12.67
CA LEU A 178 5.22 -2.45 13.09
C LEU A 178 4.64 -2.50 14.50
N ALA A 179 3.77 -3.47 14.76
CA ALA A 179 3.08 -3.57 16.05
C ALA A 179 4.03 -3.85 17.20
N SER A 180 4.98 -4.79 17.04
CA SER A 180 5.98 -5.09 18.07
C SER A 180 6.92 -3.91 18.34
N THR A 181 7.37 -3.26 17.27
CA THR A 181 8.32 -2.14 17.37
C THR A 181 7.72 -0.90 18.04
N ILE A 182 6.44 -0.59 17.79
CA ILE A 182 5.76 0.57 18.41
C ILE A 182 5.39 0.28 19.88
N LYS A 183 5.19 -1.00 20.24
CA LYS A 183 4.86 -1.39 21.62
C LYS A 183 6.01 -1.19 22.59
N GLU A 184 7.28 -1.29 22.15
CA GLU A 184 8.49 -1.08 22.96
C GLU A 184 8.82 0.41 23.18
#